data_fdfea7d08a3c279cce54e08d0cf73807
#
_entry.id   fdfea7d08a3c279cce54e08d0cf73807
#
_cell.length_a   1.000
_cell.length_b   1.000
_cell.length_c   1.000
_cell.angle_alpha   90.00
_cell.angle_beta   90.00
_cell.angle_gamma   90.00
#
_symmetry.space_group_name_H-M   'P 1'
#
loop_
_entity.id
_entity.type
_entity.pdbx_description
1 polymer ?
#
loop_
_entity_poly.entity_id
_entity_poly.type
_entity_poly.pdbx_seq_one_letter_code
_entity_poly.pdbx_strand_id
1 'polypeptide(L)'
;PGPGSGKMAVCLSQLYHENKRKIKAGYAKFETFPVWNLALKHPVNLAYEAATADLNDVNLIDPFHLEAYGEIATSYNRDSEVFPVLNALFEGIYGESPYKSPTDMGVNMIGFCMNDEDVCCDASREEIIRRYYTALGRLATTGDNENEVNKISLILKQAKITTEYRKTTVAAREKKEETGVHASAIELQDGTIITSRTSPL
;
A
#
# COMPACT_ATOMS: atom_id res chain seq x y z
N PRO A 1 -18.20 -0.72 2.81
CA PRO A 1 -18.18 0.62 3.37
C PRO A 1 -16.82 1.28 3.08
N GLY A 2 -16.85 2.52 2.57
CA GLY A 2 -15.66 3.29 2.22
C GLY A 2 -15.00 3.99 3.41
N PRO A 3 -13.91 4.75 3.18
CA PRO A 3 -13.32 5.64 4.17
C PRO A 3 -14.39 6.61 4.72
N GLY A 4 -14.30 6.95 6.02
CA GLY A 4 -15.25 7.87 6.66
C GLY A 4 -16.66 7.31 6.93
N SER A 5 -16.93 6.04 6.63
CA SER A 5 -18.27 5.43 6.81
C SER A 5 -18.65 5.09 8.27
N GLY A 6 -17.81 5.46 9.25
CA GLY A 6 -18.10 5.22 10.66
C GLY A 6 -17.79 3.82 11.19
N LYS A 7 -17.08 2.98 10.45
CA LYS A 7 -16.73 1.60 10.86
C LYS A 7 -16.11 1.53 12.26
N MET A 8 -15.13 2.37 12.52
CA MET A 8 -14.45 2.44 13.82
C MET A 8 -15.41 2.81 14.94
N ALA A 9 -16.25 3.83 14.75
CA ALA A 9 -17.23 4.27 15.74
C ALA A 9 -18.23 3.14 16.10
N VAL A 10 -18.69 2.39 15.10
CA VAL A 10 -19.59 1.24 15.32
C VAL A 10 -18.89 0.16 16.13
N CYS A 11 -17.65 -0.22 15.78
CA CYS A 11 -16.88 -1.23 16.50
C CYS A 11 -16.61 -0.82 17.95
N LEU A 12 -16.19 0.42 18.19
CA LEU A 12 -15.94 0.93 19.54
C LEU A 12 -17.22 1.03 20.38
N SER A 13 -18.33 1.44 19.76
CA SER A 13 -19.64 1.45 20.44
C SER A 13 -20.06 0.04 20.84
N GLN A 14 -19.90 -0.94 19.95
CA GLN A 14 -20.18 -2.34 20.28
C GLN A 14 -19.32 -2.82 21.44
N LEU A 15 -18.03 -2.53 21.39
CA LEU A 15 -17.07 -2.91 22.42
C LEU A 15 -17.46 -2.33 23.80
N TYR A 16 -17.84 -1.04 23.84
CA TYR A 16 -18.34 -0.38 25.04
C TYR A 16 -19.58 -1.08 25.63
N HIS A 17 -20.56 -1.43 24.77
CA HIS A 17 -21.77 -2.11 25.21
C HIS A 17 -21.50 -3.53 25.70
N GLU A 18 -20.58 -4.28 25.06
CA GLU A 18 -20.17 -5.61 25.53
C GLU A 18 -19.50 -5.51 26.90
N ASN A 19 -18.59 -4.54 27.08
CA ASN A 19 -17.95 -4.31 28.38
C ASN A 19 -18.97 -3.98 29.48
N LYS A 20 -19.99 -3.14 29.18
CA LYS A 20 -21.11 -2.86 30.12
C LYS A 20 -21.90 -4.11 30.52
N ARG A 21 -22.02 -5.07 29.62
CA ARG A 21 -22.65 -6.38 29.88
C ARG A 21 -21.71 -7.36 30.58
N LYS A 22 -20.48 -6.94 30.92
CA LYS A 22 -19.43 -7.77 31.49
C LYS A 22 -19.00 -8.92 30.59
N ILE A 23 -19.16 -8.75 29.27
CA ILE A 23 -18.66 -9.67 28.27
C ILE A 23 -17.25 -9.24 27.93
N LYS A 24 -16.29 -10.15 28.07
CA LYS A 24 -14.90 -9.91 27.70
C LYS A 24 -14.77 -9.93 26.18
N ALA A 25 -14.67 -8.76 25.58
CA ALA A 25 -14.48 -8.57 24.15
C ALA A 25 -13.20 -7.79 23.90
N GLY A 26 -12.60 -7.97 22.72
CA GLY A 26 -11.42 -7.25 22.27
C GLY A 26 -11.67 -6.53 20.95
N TYR A 27 -10.77 -5.63 20.59
CA TYR A 27 -10.75 -4.95 19.30
C TYR A 27 -9.66 -5.54 18.42
N ALA A 28 -9.99 -5.87 17.20
CA ALA A 28 -9.01 -6.26 16.20
C ALA A 28 -9.29 -5.53 14.90
N LYS A 29 -8.23 -5.03 14.27
CA LYS A 29 -8.26 -4.40 12.98
C LYS A 29 -7.79 -5.38 11.93
N PHE A 30 -8.63 -5.70 10.95
CA PHE A 30 -8.24 -6.52 9.82
C PHE A 30 -7.59 -5.60 8.77
N GLU A 31 -6.27 -5.66 8.72
CA GLU A 31 -5.47 -4.87 7.79
C GLU A 31 -5.06 -5.68 6.57
N THR A 32 -5.05 -4.98 5.42
CA THR A 32 -4.61 -5.56 4.15
C THR A 32 -3.20 -5.09 3.77
N PHE A 33 -2.69 -4.06 4.43
CA PHE A 33 -1.33 -3.51 4.23
C PHE A 33 -0.95 -2.56 5.40
N PRO A 34 0.36 -2.26 5.61
CA PRO A 34 1.49 -2.99 5.04
C PRO A 34 1.58 -4.42 5.59
N VAL A 35 2.44 -5.25 4.99
CA VAL A 35 2.74 -6.57 5.53
C VAL A 35 3.76 -6.39 6.65
N TRP A 36 3.34 -6.62 7.89
CA TRP A 36 4.09 -6.23 9.09
C TRP A 36 5.42 -6.99 9.29
N ASN A 37 5.49 -8.24 8.85
CA ASN A 37 6.67 -9.11 8.99
C ASN A 37 7.64 -9.00 7.80
N LEU A 38 7.39 -8.11 6.83
CA LEU A 38 8.31 -7.77 5.76
C LEU A 38 9.02 -6.45 6.07
N ALA A 39 10.22 -6.32 5.53
CA ALA A 39 10.99 -5.08 5.68
C ALA A 39 10.22 -3.88 5.13
N LEU A 40 10.44 -2.71 5.73
CA LEU A 40 9.77 -1.45 5.35
C LEU A 40 9.88 -1.16 3.84
N LYS A 41 11.05 -1.43 3.25
CA LYS A 41 11.31 -1.20 1.81
C LYS A 41 11.20 -2.47 0.97
N HIS A 42 10.55 -3.50 1.48
CA HIS A 42 10.27 -4.69 0.70
C HIS A 42 9.36 -4.32 -0.49
N PRO A 43 9.60 -4.85 -1.72
CA PRO A 43 8.80 -4.49 -2.90
C PRO A 43 7.29 -4.60 -2.69
N VAL A 44 6.83 -5.63 -1.98
CA VAL A 44 5.41 -5.82 -1.62
C VAL A 44 4.88 -4.63 -0.81
N ASN A 45 5.59 -4.20 0.24
CA ASN A 45 5.18 -3.05 1.05
C ASN A 45 5.24 -1.73 0.27
N LEU A 46 6.23 -1.56 -0.62
CA LEU A 46 6.29 -0.40 -1.51
C LEU A 46 5.14 -0.38 -2.53
N ALA A 47 4.71 -1.54 -3.03
CA ALA A 47 3.55 -1.63 -3.91
C ALA A 47 2.25 -1.25 -3.20
N TYR A 48 2.08 -1.61 -1.93
CA TYR A 48 0.96 -1.15 -1.11
C TYR A 48 1.00 0.36 -0.87
N GLU A 49 2.16 0.94 -0.61
CA GLU A 49 2.32 2.39 -0.48
C GLU A 49 2.00 3.12 -1.80
N ALA A 50 2.42 2.56 -2.95
CA ALA A 50 2.04 3.08 -4.25
C ALA A 50 0.53 2.98 -4.52
N ALA A 51 -0.13 1.94 -4.01
CA ALA A 51 -1.58 1.76 -4.16
C ALA A 51 -2.42 2.77 -3.36
N THR A 52 -1.84 3.39 -2.35
CA THR A 52 -2.48 4.39 -1.47
C THR A 52 -1.81 5.76 -1.54
N ALA A 53 -1.09 6.02 -2.63
CA ALA A 53 -0.37 7.27 -2.83
C ALA A 53 -1.30 8.50 -2.83
N ASP A 54 -2.52 8.36 -3.34
CA ASP A 54 -3.58 9.37 -3.34
C ASP A 54 -4.12 9.68 -1.92
N LEU A 55 -3.99 8.74 -0.98
CA LEU A 55 -4.41 8.91 0.42
C LEU A 55 -3.29 9.46 1.31
N ASN A 56 -2.10 9.68 0.77
CA ASN A 56 -0.90 10.07 1.51
C ASN A 56 -0.47 9.08 2.60
N ASP A 57 -0.82 7.82 2.47
CA ASP A 57 -0.31 6.78 3.36
C ASP A 57 1.18 6.55 3.09
N VAL A 58 1.96 6.43 4.16
CA VAL A 58 3.40 6.18 4.15
C VAL A 58 3.70 5.05 5.11
N ASN A 59 4.42 4.05 4.65
CA ASN A 59 4.89 2.98 5.52
C ASN A 59 5.96 3.50 6.48
N LEU A 60 5.88 3.05 7.74
CA LEU A 60 6.84 3.39 8.78
C LEU A 60 7.04 2.20 9.74
N ILE A 61 8.07 2.29 10.55
CA ILE A 61 8.23 1.39 11.69
C ILE A 61 7.30 1.89 12.79
N ASP A 62 6.49 0.99 13.35
CA ASP A 62 5.57 1.30 14.45
C ASP A 62 6.37 1.78 15.68
N PRO A 63 6.32 3.09 16.02
CA PRO A 63 7.12 3.63 17.10
C PRO A 63 6.64 3.14 18.48
N PHE A 64 5.35 2.90 18.62
CA PHE A 64 4.75 2.41 19.87
C PHE A 64 5.13 0.95 20.12
N HIS A 65 5.16 0.13 19.06
CA HIS A 65 5.57 -1.28 19.16
C HIS A 65 7.05 -1.39 19.52
N LEU A 66 7.88 -0.59 18.84
CA LEU A 66 9.31 -0.52 19.13
C LEU A 66 9.57 -0.07 20.57
N GLU A 67 8.85 0.94 21.07
CA GLU A 67 8.99 1.42 22.46
C GLU A 67 8.53 0.39 23.48
N ALA A 68 7.39 -0.28 23.22
CA ALA A 68 6.79 -1.21 24.18
C ALA A 68 7.51 -2.54 24.27
N TYR A 69 8.09 -3.03 23.15
CA TYR A 69 8.60 -4.41 23.04
C TYR A 69 10.06 -4.49 22.58
N GLY A 70 10.63 -3.41 22.06
CA GLY A 70 11.96 -3.44 21.42
C GLY A 70 11.99 -4.17 20.08
N GLU A 71 10.82 -4.43 19.49
CA GLU A 71 10.66 -5.17 18.24
C GLU A 71 10.28 -4.25 17.08
N ILE A 72 10.83 -4.54 15.89
CA ILE A 72 10.54 -3.80 14.68
C ILE A 72 9.30 -4.40 14.02
N ALA A 73 8.27 -3.56 13.84
CA ALA A 73 7.05 -3.92 13.12
C ALA A 73 6.77 -2.86 12.05
N THR A 74 6.42 -3.29 10.83
CA THR A 74 6.04 -2.38 9.76
C THR A 74 4.56 -2.02 9.88
N SER A 75 4.27 -0.73 9.92
CA SER A 75 2.94 -0.15 10.00
C SER A 75 2.83 1.02 9.00
N TYR A 76 1.86 1.89 9.14
CA TYR A 76 1.73 3.10 8.34
C TYR A 76 1.34 4.30 9.20
N ASN A 77 1.60 5.51 8.68
CA ASN A 77 1.47 6.75 9.45
C ASN A 77 0.10 6.93 10.10
N ARG A 78 -0.97 6.63 9.39
CA ARG A 78 -2.35 6.85 9.88
C ARG A 78 -2.67 6.03 11.13
N ASP A 79 -2.19 4.80 11.23
CA ASP A 79 -2.38 3.98 12.42
C ASP A 79 -1.63 4.57 13.61
N SER A 80 -0.40 5.01 13.41
CA SER A 80 0.38 5.67 14.46
C SER A 80 -0.23 7.00 14.91
N GLU A 81 -0.77 7.80 13.98
CA GLU A 81 -1.43 9.08 14.28
C GLU A 81 -2.73 8.90 15.07
N VAL A 82 -3.49 7.84 14.80
CA VAL A 82 -4.79 7.57 15.42
C VAL A 82 -4.64 6.81 16.76
N PHE A 83 -3.55 6.08 16.94
CA PHE A 83 -3.37 5.20 18.10
C PHE A 83 -3.54 5.90 19.47
N PRO A 84 -3.00 7.11 19.73
CA PRO A 84 -3.20 7.77 21.01
C PRO A 84 -4.68 8.01 21.36
N VAL A 85 -5.49 8.34 20.35
CA VAL A 85 -6.94 8.53 20.52
C VAL A 85 -7.63 7.20 20.82
N LEU A 86 -7.27 6.14 20.09
CA LEU A 86 -7.81 4.81 20.32
C LEU A 86 -7.42 4.30 21.70
N ASN A 87 -6.18 4.50 22.12
CA ASN A 87 -5.69 4.09 23.43
C ASN A 87 -6.50 4.74 24.56
N ALA A 88 -6.73 6.05 24.48
CA ALA A 88 -7.55 6.77 25.45
C ALA A 88 -9.01 6.25 25.48
N LEU A 89 -9.57 5.87 24.32
CA LEU A 89 -10.90 5.26 24.27
C LEU A 89 -10.93 3.87 24.93
N PHE A 90 -9.92 3.05 24.71
CA PHE A 90 -9.80 1.74 25.36
C PHE A 90 -9.62 1.88 26.88
N GLU A 91 -8.81 2.83 27.34
CA GLU A 91 -8.70 3.16 28.77
C GLU A 91 -10.06 3.54 29.37
N GLY A 92 -10.84 4.37 28.66
CA GLY A 92 -12.20 4.73 29.07
C GLY A 92 -13.18 3.56 29.10
N ILE A 93 -13.00 2.55 28.24
CA ILE A 93 -13.86 1.36 28.17
C ILE A 93 -13.46 0.31 29.22
N TYR A 94 -12.17 0.02 29.36
CA TYR A 94 -11.66 -1.10 30.15
C TYR A 94 -11.07 -0.68 31.52
N GLY A 95 -10.77 0.61 31.71
CA GLY A 95 -9.98 1.13 32.83
C GLY A 95 -8.49 1.15 32.56
N GLU A 96 -7.98 0.24 31.75
CA GLU A 96 -6.62 0.15 31.26
C GLU A 96 -6.64 -0.38 29.83
N SER A 97 -5.84 0.19 28.94
CA SER A 97 -5.79 -0.30 27.55
C SER A 97 -5.04 -1.64 27.49
N PRO A 98 -5.65 -2.65 26.84
CA PRO A 98 -4.96 -3.93 26.59
C PRO A 98 -3.94 -3.85 25.45
N TYR A 99 -3.88 -2.74 24.73
CA TYR A 99 -3.04 -2.54 23.55
C TYR A 99 -1.97 -1.49 23.85
N LYS A 100 -0.72 -1.80 23.50
CA LYS A 100 0.42 -0.88 23.65
C LYS A 100 0.86 -0.26 22.33
N SER A 101 0.39 -0.80 21.23
CA SER A 101 0.75 -0.36 19.87
C SER A 101 -0.37 -0.60 18.86
N PRO A 102 -0.38 0.09 17.71
CA PRO A 102 -1.23 -0.27 16.57
C PRO A 102 -1.07 -1.73 16.14
N THR A 103 0.14 -2.26 16.18
CA THR A 103 0.47 -3.65 15.83
C THR A 103 -0.25 -4.67 16.71
N ASP A 104 -0.49 -4.37 17.98
CA ASP A 104 -1.24 -5.23 18.90
C ASP A 104 -2.72 -5.40 18.51
N MET A 105 -3.27 -4.44 17.78
CA MET A 105 -4.67 -4.44 17.36
C MET A 105 -4.92 -5.28 16.11
N GLY A 106 -3.89 -5.70 15.42
CA GLY A 106 -3.98 -6.53 14.23
C GLY A 106 -3.00 -6.12 13.14
N VAL A 107 -2.56 -7.11 12.40
CA VAL A 107 -1.54 -6.97 11.36
C VAL A 107 -1.88 -7.80 10.12
N ASN A 108 -1.32 -7.42 8.98
CA ASN A 108 -1.36 -8.24 7.78
C ASN A 108 -0.26 -9.30 7.85
N MET A 109 -0.64 -10.53 7.99
CA MET A 109 0.26 -11.68 8.13
C MET A 109 0.53 -12.44 6.82
N ILE A 110 0.11 -11.90 5.66
CA ILE A 110 0.22 -12.59 4.36
C ILE A 110 1.67 -12.93 3.99
N GLY A 111 2.65 -12.21 4.56
CA GLY A 111 4.07 -12.52 4.35
C GLY A 111 4.46 -13.96 4.75
N PHE A 112 3.73 -14.58 5.66
CA PHE A 112 3.93 -16.00 5.99
C PHE A 112 3.35 -16.97 4.95
N CYS A 113 2.55 -16.49 4.03
CA CYS A 113 1.93 -17.27 2.96
C CYS A 113 2.65 -17.11 1.62
N MET A 114 3.76 -16.39 1.58
CA MET A 114 4.56 -16.21 0.37
C MET A 114 5.36 -17.48 0.10
N ASN A 115 4.97 -18.22 -0.94
CA ASN A 115 5.66 -19.45 -1.36
C ASN A 115 6.84 -19.17 -2.29
N ASP A 116 6.79 -18.05 -3.02
CA ASP A 116 7.81 -17.61 -3.96
C ASP A 116 7.99 -16.09 -3.81
N GLU A 117 9.08 -15.72 -3.16
CA GLU A 117 9.37 -14.32 -2.85
C GLU A 117 9.74 -13.53 -4.12
N ASP A 118 10.45 -14.16 -5.05
CA ASP A 118 10.90 -13.50 -6.28
C ASP A 118 9.71 -13.15 -7.15
N VAL A 119 8.76 -14.06 -7.34
CA VAL A 119 7.52 -13.81 -8.08
C VAL A 119 6.70 -12.69 -7.42
N CYS A 120 6.58 -12.68 -6.10
CA CYS A 120 5.88 -11.62 -5.37
C CYS A 120 6.57 -10.27 -5.52
N CYS A 121 7.90 -10.24 -5.46
CA CYS A 121 8.70 -9.04 -5.65
C CYS A 121 8.58 -8.49 -7.07
N ASP A 122 8.62 -9.34 -8.09
CA ASP A 122 8.50 -8.94 -9.48
C ASP A 122 7.10 -8.41 -9.80
N ALA A 123 6.06 -9.09 -9.36
CA ALA A 123 4.69 -8.60 -9.47
C ALA A 123 4.49 -7.25 -8.78
N SER A 124 5.14 -7.05 -7.63
CA SER A 124 5.08 -5.78 -6.89
C SER A 124 5.78 -4.64 -7.62
N ARG A 125 6.94 -4.89 -8.23
CA ARG A 125 7.64 -3.91 -9.07
C ARG A 125 6.81 -3.51 -10.28
N GLU A 126 6.20 -4.49 -10.96
CA GLU A 126 5.27 -4.26 -12.06
C GLU A 126 4.04 -3.44 -11.64
N GLU A 127 3.48 -3.71 -10.46
CA GLU A 127 2.34 -2.95 -9.92
C GLU A 127 2.72 -1.50 -9.63
N ILE A 128 3.90 -1.22 -9.06
CA ILE A 128 4.38 0.15 -8.84
C ILE A 128 4.47 0.91 -10.17
N ILE A 129 5.02 0.29 -11.23
CA ILE A 129 5.11 0.89 -12.56
C ILE A 129 3.71 1.12 -13.15
N ARG A 130 2.81 0.17 -12.99
CA ARG A 130 1.41 0.31 -13.42
C ARG A 130 0.73 1.51 -12.75
N ARG A 131 0.90 1.67 -11.44
CA ARG A 131 0.38 2.80 -10.68
C ARG A 131 0.96 4.13 -11.14
N TYR A 132 2.27 4.15 -11.39
CA TYR A 132 2.94 5.33 -11.93
C TYR A 132 2.31 5.80 -13.25
N TYR A 133 2.14 4.89 -14.22
CA TYR A 133 1.51 5.23 -15.49
C TYR A 133 0.03 5.60 -15.36
N THR A 134 -0.69 4.97 -14.43
CA THR A 134 -2.08 5.35 -14.14
C THR A 134 -2.16 6.79 -13.60
N ALA A 135 -1.27 7.15 -12.67
CA ALA A 135 -1.20 8.51 -12.12
C ALA A 135 -0.81 9.54 -13.20
N LEU A 136 0.18 9.23 -14.05
CA LEU A 136 0.54 10.06 -15.21
C LEU A 136 -0.63 10.27 -16.17
N GLY A 137 -1.38 9.21 -16.47
CA GLY A 137 -2.57 9.28 -17.33
C GLY A 137 -3.66 10.19 -16.73
N ARG A 138 -3.90 10.11 -15.43
CA ARG A 138 -4.82 11.01 -14.73
C ARG A 138 -4.33 12.45 -14.80
N LEU A 139 -3.06 12.70 -14.47
CA LEU A 139 -2.47 14.03 -14.56
C LEU A 139 -2.62 14.64 -15.96
N ALA A 140 -2.35 13.85 -17.00
CA ALA A 140 -2.47 14.31 -18.39
C ALA A 140 -3.92 14.61 -18.82
N THR A 141 -4.91 13.93 -18.23
CA THR A 141 -6.32 14.07 -18.60
C THR A 141 -7.08 15.11 -17.77
N THR A 142 -6.78 15.20 -16.48
CA THR A 142 -7.51 16.07 -15.53
C THR A 142 -6.70 17.28 -15.07
N GLY A 143 -5.38 17.25 -15.21
CA GLY A 143 -4.47 18.26 -14.65
C GLY A 143 -4.28 18.14 -13.13
N ASP A 144 -4.93 17.16 -12.50
CA ASP A 144 -4.89 16.95 -11.05
C ASP A 144 -3.92 15.80 -10.67
N ASN A 145 -3.57 15.73 -9.38
CA ASN A 145 -2.80 14.64 -8.77
C ASN A 145 -1.30 14.61 -9.08
N GLU A 146 -0.66 15.75 -9.31
CA GLU A 146 0.79 15.85 -9.44
C GLU A 146 1.52 15.24 -8.21
N ASN A 147 0.96 15.45 -7.01
CA ASN A 147 1.51 14.88 -5.78
C ASN A 147 1.53 13.34 -5.79
N GLU A 148 0.51 12.69 -6.35
CA GLU A 148 0.46 11.22 -6.52
C GLU A 148 1.59 10.74 -7.43
N VAL A 149 1.80 11.41 -8.57
CA VAL A 149 2.89 11.10 -9.51
C VAL A 149 4.26 11.24 -8.84
N ASN A 150 4.47 12.36 -8.13
CA ASN A 150 5.72 12.63 -7.43
C ASN A 150 6.00 11.58 -6.35
N LYS A 151 4.98 11.19 -5.58
CA LYS A 151 5.09 10.17 -4.55
C LYS A 151 5.45 8.81 -5.12
N ILE A 152 4.74 8.34 -6.17
CA ILE A 152 5.04 7.07 -6.81
C ILE A 152 6.43 7.10 -7.47
N SER A 153 6.85 8.25 -8.01
CA SER A 153 8.22 8.45 -8.53
C SER A 153 9.29 8.24 -7.46
N LEU A 154 9.04 8.68 -6.21
CA LEU A 154 9.92 8.42 -5.08
C LEU A 154 9.92 6.94 -4.70
N ILE A 155 8.77 6.28 -4.76
CA ILE A 155 8.65 4.84 -4.49
C ILE A 155 9.44 4.02 -5.52
N LEU A 156 9.39 4.37 -6.82
CA LEU A 156 10.22 3.75 -7.86
C LEU A 156 11.72 3.82 -7.51
N LYS A 157 12.19 5.00 -7.04
CA LYS A 157 13.57 5.18 -6.60
C LYS A 157 13.90 4.32 -5.38
N GLN A 158 12.99 4.21 -4.41
CA GLN A 158 13.18 3.36 -3.23
C GLN A 158 13.21 1.88 -3.60
N ALA A 159 12.38 1.45 -4.56
CA ALA A 159 12.37 0.10 -5.11
C ALA A 159 13.59 -0.18 -6.01
N LYS A 160 14.41 0.85 -6.32
CA LYS A 160 15.57 0.78 -7.22
C LYS A 160 15.22 0.28 -8.61
N ILE A 161 14.07 0.68 -9.13
CA ILE A 161 13.59 0.34 -10.47
C ILE A 161 13.28 1.60 -11.27
N THR A 162 13.27 1.44 -12.59
CA THR A 162 12.77 2.42 -13.56
C THR A 162 11.60 1.81 -14.32
N THR A 163 10.92 2.63 -15.13
CA THR A 163 9.86 2.12 -16.00
C THR A 163 10.33 1.11 -17.05
N GLU A 164 11.64 1.06 -17.30
CA GLU A 164 12.30 0.12 -18.23
C GLU A 164 12.38 -1.32 -17.68
N TYR A 165 12.12 -1.51 -16.37
CA TYR A 165 11.91 -2.83 -15.81
C TYR A 165 10.81 -3.61 -16.56
N ARG A 166 9.78 -2.90 -17.03
CA ARG A 166 8.74 -3.46 -17.89
C ARG A 166 9.20 -3.54 -19.35
N LYS A 167 9.40 -4.73 -19.87
CA LYS A 167 9.86 -4.99 -21.24
C LYS A 167 9.01 -4.32 -22.31
N THR A 168 7.69 -4.30 -22.12
CA THR A 168 6.76 -3.62 -23.05
C THR A 168 6.99 -2.12 -23.13
N THR A 169 7.45 -1.48 -22.05
CA THR A 169 7.82 -0.06 -22.06
C THR A 169 9.02 0.20 -22.98
N VAL A 170 10.04 -0.67 -22.90
CA VAL A 170 11.22 -0.58 -23.76
C VAL A 170 10.83 -0.76 -25.23
N ALA A 171 10.11 -1.84 -25.53
CA ALA A 171 9.68 -2.16 -26.91
C ALA A 171 8.79 -1.06 -27.52
N ALA A 172 7.87 -0.47 -26.73
CA ALA A 172 7.03 0.63 -27.19
C ALA A 172 7.86 1.90 -27.46
N ARG A 173 8.88 2.18 -26.63
CA ARG A 173 9.76 3.33 -26.82
C ARG A 173 10.63 3.17 -28.06
N GLU A 174 11.25 2.02 -28.25
CA GLU A 174 12.03 1.70 -29.44
C GLU A 174 11.18 1.83 -30.72
N LYS A 175 9.94 1.31 -30.68
CA LYS A 175 9.00 1.45 -31.81
C LYS A 175 8.61 2.90 -32.08
N LYS A 176 8.46 3.72 -31.06
CA LYS A 176 8.22 5.15 -31.18
C LYS A 176 9.42 5.86 -31.83
N GLU A 177 10.65 5.54 -31.42
CA GLU A 177 11.87 6.10 -31.99
C GLU A 177 12.04 5.71 -33.45
N GLU A 178 11.79 4.44 -33.79
CA GLU A 178 11.82 3.94 -35.17
C GLU A 178 10.82 4.65 -36.12
N THR A 179 9.61 4.91 -35.59
CA THR A 179 8.49 5.38 -36.45
C THR A 179 8.22 6.88 -36.35
N GLY A 180 8.76 7.57 -35.33
CA GLY A 180 8.51 8.99 -35.06
C GLY A 180 7.10 9.31 -34.56
N VAL A 181 6.25 8.30 -34.31
CA VAL A 181 4.86 8.46 -33.83
C VAL A 181 4.64 7.63 -32.55
N HIS A 182 3.54 7.91 -31.85
CA HIS A 182 3.20 7.15 -30.64
C HIS A 182 3.06 5.66 -30.96
N ALA A 183 3.61 4.84 -30.08
CA ALA A 183 3.61 3.40 -30.19
C ALA A 183 3.12 2.75 -28.89
N SER A 184 2.72 1.49 -29.00
CA SER A 184 2.33 0.65 -27.87
C SER A 184 2.96 -0.74 -28.03
N ALA A 185 3.02 -1.48 -26.93
CA ALA A 185 3.48 -2.85 -26.91
C ALA A 185 2.62 -3.68 -25.97
N ILE A 186 2.47 -4.95 -26.27
CA ILE A 186 1.79 -5.94 -25.45
C ILE A 186 2.66 -7.19 -25.36
N GLU A 187 2.77 -7.78 -24.19
CA GLU A 187 3.41 -9.08 -23.97
C GLU A 187 2.33 -10.16 -23.90
N LEU A 188 2.50 -11.20 -24.67
CA LEU A 188 1.62 -12.37 -24.68
C LEU A 188 2.04 -13.36 -23.59
N GLN A 189 1.20 -14.35 -23.31
CA GLN A 189 1.46 -15.36 -22.26
C GLN A 189 2.73 -16.19 -22.51
N ASP A 190 3.16 -16.33 -23.76
CA ASP A 190 4.39 -17.02 -24.16
C ASP A 190 5.65 -16.13 -24.07
N GLY A 191 5.50 -14.87 -23.62
CA GLY A 191 6.58 -13.90 -23.55
C GLY A 191 6.87 -13.15 -24.86
N THR A 192 6.10 -13.41 -25.93
CA THR A 192 6.24 -12.70 -27.20
C THR A 192 5.74 -11.26 -27.05
N ILE A 193 6.56 -10.28 -27.45
CA ILE A 193 6.18 -8.86 -27.44
C ILE A 193 5.76 -8.42 -28.83
N ILE A 194 4.54 -7.94 -28.95
CA ILE A 194 3.97 -7.36 -30.17
C ILE A 194 3.93 -5.85 -30.00
N THR A 195 4.43 -5.12 -31.00
CA THR A 195 4.41 -3.66 -31.03
C THR A 195 3.46 -3.13 -32.08
N SER A 196 2.88 -1.97 -31.81
CA SER A 196 2.02 -1.25 -32.75
C SER A 196 2.38 0.24 -32.75
N ARG A 197 1.95 0.96 -33.79
CA ARG A 197 2.09 2.41 -33.90
C ARG A 197 0.76 3.08 -34.17
N THR A 198 0.65 4.36 -33.84
CA THR A 198 -0.53 5.17 -34.20
C THR A 198 -0.70 5.17 -35.72
N SER A 199 -1.91 4.89 -36.19
CA SER A 199 -2.31 4.98 -37.58
C SER A 199 -3.16 6.25 -37.79
N PRO A 200 -3.06 6.93 -38.94
CA PRO A 200 -3.91 8.07 -39.29
C PRO A 200 -5.30 7.64 -39.80
N LEU A 201 -5.95 6.71 -39.11
CA LEU A 201 -7.34 6.32 -39.44
C LEU A 201 -8.32 7.31 -38.83
#